data_7ee23d5f314adf13f8cb135edfaef6b1
#
_entry.id   7ee23d5f314adf13f8cb135edfaef6b1
#
_cell.length_a   1.000
_cell.length_b   1.000
_cell.length_c   1.000
_cell.angle_alpha   90.00
_cell.angle_beta   90.00
_cell.angle_gamma   90.00
#
_symmetry.space_group_name_H-M   'P 1'
#
loop_
_entity.id
_entity.type
_entity.pdbx_description
1 polymer ?
#
loop_
_entity_poly.entity_id
_entity_poly.type
_entity_poly.pdbx_seq_one_letter_code
_entity_poly.pdbx_strand_id
1 'polypeptide(L)'
;MRINSIFSTVVSGALSLPLIANASDKPNVILIMADDMGYSDIGCYGGEIQTPNLDRLANQGIRYTQFYNGARSCPTRASLMTGLYPHQAGMGWMTVANLGTPQYQGELNDRCMTIAEVLKTAGYATYMSGKWHLTRNYDETQAADKHNWPLQRGFDRFFGTIPGGGSFFTPHGLASGNNIIKPQQPFYYTDAISDSAVSFIRENQSKKKK
;
A
#
# COMPACT_ATOMS: atom_id res chain seq x y z
N MET A 1 60.36 -56.25 -6.76
CA MET A 1 60.37 -54.76 -6.90
C MET A 1 59.00 -54.22 -6.47
N ARG A 2 58.89 -53.71 -5.23
CA ARG A 2 57.61 -53.25 -4.66
C ARG A 2 57.64 -51.75 -4.72
N ILE A 3 56.63 -51.15 -5.39
CA ILE A 3 56.40 -49.71 -5.47
C ILE A 3 55.38 -49.39 -4.40
N ASN A 4 55.78 -48.64 -3.36
CA ASN A 4 54.90 -48.10 -2.35
C ASN A 4 54.33 -46.77 -2.86
N SER A 5 53.04 -46.75 -3.04
CA SER A 5 52.30 -45.56 -3.34
C SER A 5 51.87 -44.85 -2.03
N ILE A 6 52.43 -43.66 -1.80
CA ILE A 6 52.03 -42.76 -0.69
C ILE A 6 50.88 -41.93 -1.15
N PHE A 7 49.68 -42.18 -0.59
CA PHE A 7 48.54 -41.31 -0.73
C PHE A 7 48.64 -40.15 0.27
N SER A 8 48.92 -38.96 -0.22
CA SER A 8 48.79 -37.73 0.55
C SER A 8 47.32 -37.26 0.55
N THR A 9 46.67 -37.36 1.69
CA THR A 9 45.31 -36.82 1.91
C THR A 9 45.45 -35.33 2.27
N VAL A 10 45.12 -34.47 1.33
CA VAL A 10 44.96 -33.02 1.60
C VAL A 10 43.58 -32.79 2.21
N VAL A 11 43.55 -32.56 3.51
CA VAL A 11 42.33 -32.11 4.19
C VAL A 11 42.18 -30.60 3.96
N SER A 12 41.37 -30.22 3.01
CA SER A 12 40.93 -28.80 2.82
C SER A 12 39.91 -28.44 3.90
N GLY A 13 40.40 -27.84 4.98
CA GLY A 13 39.53 -27.21 5.97
C GLY A 13 38.85 -25.96 5.37
N ALA A 14 37.59 -26.09 4.97
CA ALA A 14 36.76 -24.92 4.65
C ALA A 14 36.46 -24.19 5.95
N LEU A 15 37.14 -23.07 6.21
CA LEU A 15 36.70 -22.09 7.21
C LEU A 15 35.39 -21.46 6.74
N SER A 16 34.27 -21.95 7.23
CA SER A 16 33.01 -21.26 7.14
C SER A 16 33.03 -20.06 8.09
N LEU A 17 33.42 -18.90 7.57
CA LEU A 17 33.19 -17.65 8.25
C LEU A 17 31.67 -17.44 8.34
N PRO A 18 31.08 -17.25 9.55
CA PRO A 18 29.70 -16.87 9.64
C PRO A 18 29.59 -15.51 8.95
N LEU A 19 28.85 -15.42 7.85
CA LEU A 19 28.34 -14.17 7.33
C LEU A 19 27.41 -13.61 8.43
N ILE A 20 27.94 -12.76 9.30
CA ILE A 20 27.14 -11.90 10.14
C ILE A 20 26.50 -10.94 9.14
N ALA A 21 25.33 -11.33 8.61
CA ALA A 21 24.44 -10.40 7.98
C ALA A 21 24.07 -9.38 9.08
N ASN A 22 24.73 -8.22 9.06
CA ASN A 22 24.21 -7.08 9.78
C ASN A 22 22.77 -6.94 9.34
N ALA A 23 21.84 -7.18 10.26
CA ALA A 23 20.43 -6.90 10.02
C ALA A 23 20.35 -5.40 9.74
N SER A 24 20.43 -5.04 8.47
CA SER A 24 20.20 -3.70 8.00
C SER A 24 18.88 -3.24 8.61
N ASP A 25 18.89 -2.08 9.22
CA ASP A 25 17.67 -1.46 9.72
C ASP A 25 16.61 -1.50 8.62
N LYS A 26 15.46 -2.10 8.92
CA LYS A 26 14.37 -2.27 7.95
C LYS A 26 13.95 -0.89 7.44
N PRO A 27 13.91 -0.65 6.12
CA PRO A 27 13.57 0.66 5.59
C PRO A 27 12.11 1.02 5.89
N ASN A 28 11.83 2.29 6.08
CA ASN A 28 10.44 2.76 6.05
C ASN A 28 9.94 2.72 4.60
N VAL A 29 8.69 2.30 4.41
CA VAL A 29 8.04 2.21 3.10
C VAL A 29 6.90 3.21 3.05
N ILE A 30 6.96 4.17 2.12
CA ILE A 30 5.90 5.15 1.88
C ILE A 30 5.42 4.94 0.45
N LEU A 31 4.15 4.54 0.31
CA LEU A 31 3.48 4.37 -0.97
C LEU A 31 2.49 5.51 -1.17
N ILE A 32 2.73 6.35 -2.18
CA ILE A 32 1.85 7.48 -2.53
C ILE A 32 1.18 7.15 -3.85
N MET A 33 -0.15 7.09 -3.84
CA MET A 33 -0.96 6.89 -5.01
C MET A 33 -1.81 8.14 -5.27
N ALA A 34 -1.56 8.82 -6.39
CA ALA A 34 -2.41 9.90 -6.87
C ALA A 34 -3.62 9.32 -7.60
N ASP A 35 -4.79 9.93 -7.41
CA ASP A 35 -6.04 9.56 -8.08
C ASP A 35 -6.26 10.48 -9.29
N ASP A 36 -6.60 9.89 -10.42
CA ASP A 36 -6.87 10.60 -11.69
C ASP A 36 -5.71 11.50 -12.19
N MET A 37 -4.46 11.18 -11.85
CA MET A 37 -3.29 11.91 -12.34
C MET A 37 -2.74 11.27 -13.62
N GLY A 38 -2.61 12.05 -14.66
CA GLY A 38 -2.00 11.64 -15.92
C GLY A 38 -0.46 11.68 -15.87
N TYR A 39 0.17 11.02 -16.83
CA TYR A 39 1.63 10.96 -16.97
C TYR A 39 2.28 12.34 -17.03
N SER A 40 1.66 13.26 -17.78
CA SER A 40 2.18 14.60 -18.02
C SER A 40 1.70 15.67 -17.04
N ASP A 41 1.07 15.28 -15.92
CA ASP A 41 0.53 16.27 -14.97
C ASP A 41 1.60 16.76 -13.97
N ILE A 42 2.66 15.98 -13.74
CA ILE A 42 3.74 16.35 -12.83
C ILE A 42 4.97 16.89 -13.56
N GLY A 43 5.65 17.84 -12.92
CA GLY A 43 6.73 18.59 -13.52
C GLY A 43 7.90 17.75 -14.03
N CYS A 44 8.28 16.67 -13.33
CA CYS A 44 9.39 15.81 -13.73
C CYS A 44 9.17 15.04 -15.05
N TYR A 45 7.94 15.00 -15.56
CA TYR A 45 7.58 14.49 -16.88
C TYR A 45 7.12 15.57 -17.85
N GLY A 46 7.34 16.83 -17.54
CA GLY A 46 7.03 17.98 -18.41
C GLY A 46 5.65 18.57 -18.18
N GLY A 47 5.02 18.30 -17.03
CA GLY A 47 3.73 18.86 -16.65
C GLY A 47 3.78 20.37 -16.40
N GLU A 48 2.64 21.02 -16.59
CA GLU A 48 2.47 22.47 -16.36
C GLU A 48 2.31 22.79 -14.85
N ILE A 49 1.93 21.79 -14.05
CA ILE A 49 1.70 21.95 -12.62
C ILE A 49 3.05 22.00 -11.90
N GLN A 50 3.21 22.97 -11.02
CA GLN A 50 4.39 23.05 -10.16
C GLN A 50 4.37 21.98 -9.09
N THR A 51 5.24 20.97 -9.21
CA THR A 51 5.31 19.83 -8.28
C THR A 51 6.71 19.68 -7.64
N PRO A 52 7.24 20.72 -6.95
CA PRO A 52 8.65 20.78 -6.57
C PRO A 52 9.09 19.63 -5.64
N ASN A 53 8.20 19.11 -4.80
CA ASN A 53 8.51 17.99 -3.92
C ASN A 53 8.57 16.65 -4.66
N LEU A 54 7.67 16.43 -5.61
CA LEU A 54 7.68 15.23 -6.46
C LEU A 54 8.88 15.27 -7.41
N ASP A 55 9.18 16.44 -7.98
CA ASP A 55 10.34 16.65 -8.86
C ASP A 55 11.65 16.37 -8.12
N ARG A 56 11.75 16.78 -6.84
CA ARG A 56 12.91 16.47 -6.01
C ARG A 56 13.05 14.96 -5.79
N LEU A 57 11.96 14.26 -5.46
CA LEU A 57 11.97 12.79 -5.34
C LEU A 57 12.39 12.12 -6.64
N ALA A 58 11.85 12.56 -7.76
CA ALA A 58 12.17 12.06 -9.08
C ALA A 58 13.66 12.27 -9.45
N ASN A 59 14.26 13.40 -9.06
CA ASN A 59 15.65 13.70 -9.29
C ASN A 59 16.63 12.91 -8.40
N GLN A 60 16.15 12.43 -7.26
CA GLN A 60 16.94 11.63 -6.30
C GLN A 60 16.69 10.12 -6.42
N GLY A 61 15.71 9.71 -7.22
CA GLY A 61 15.25 8.34 -7.33
C GLY A 61 15.21 7.83 -8.76
N ILE A 62 14.37 6.84 -8.99
CA ILE A 62 14.15 6.22 -10.30
C ILE A 62 12.85 6.76 -10.88
N ARG A 63 12.91 7.19 -12.16
CA ARG A 63 11.74 7.56 -12.94
C ARG A 63 11.46 6.51 -14.01
N TYR A 64 10.25 5.95 -13.98
CA TYR A 64 9.80 5.04 -15.02
C TYR A 64 9.07 5.79 -16.12
N THR A 65 9.41 5.53 -17.37
CA THR A 65 8.74 6.11 -18.54
C THR A 65 7.64 5.20 -19.09
N GLN A 66 7.64 3.93 -18.68
CA GLN A 66 6.65 2.93 -19.05
C GLN A 66 6.19 2.19 -17.79
N PHE A 67 5.24 2.78 -17.09
CA PHE A 67 4.63 2.21 -15.89
C PHE A 67 3.11 2.25 -16.05
N TYR A 68 2.51 1.08 -16.18
CA TYR A 68 1.09 0.94 -16.48
C TYR A 68 0.30 0.56 -15.25
N ASN A 69 -0.95 0.97 -15.22
CA ASN A 69 -1.92 0.63 -14.19
C ASN A 69 -3.14 -0.08 -14.79
N GLY A 70 -4.16 -0.40 -13.98
CA GLY A 70 -5.39 -1.04 -14.43
C GLY A 70 -6.39 -0.12 -15.11
N ALA A 71 -6.04 1.11 -15.44
CA ALA A 71 -6.86 2.17 -16.06
C ALA A 71 -8.16 2.51 -15.30
N ARG A 72 -8.40 1.89 -14.15
CA ARG A 72 -9.56 2.13 -13.27
C ARG A 72 -9.12 2.10 -11.81
N SER A 73 -9.82 2.86 -10.97
CA SER A 73 -9.49 3.03 -9.56
C SER A 73 -9.42 1.69 -8.79
N CYS A 74 -10.53 0.94 -8.71
CA CYS A 74 -10.58 -0.28 -7.91
C CYS A 74 -9.61 -1.38 -8.41
N PRO A 75 -9.55 -1.72 -9.70
CA PRO A 75 -8.61 -2.70 -10.21
C PRO A 75 -7.15 -2.33 -9.94
N THR A 76 -6.78 -1.06 -10.18
CA THR A 76 -5.43 -0.57 -9.92
C THR A 76 -5.07 -0.65 -8.44
N ARG A 77 -6.00 -0.22 -7.54
CA ARG A 77 -5.79 -0.29 -6.09
C ARG A 77 -5.68 -1.73 -5.60
N ALA A 78 -6.50 -2.64 -6.13
CA ALA A 78 -6.41 -4.06 -5.80
C ALA A 78 -5.05 -4.63 -6.17
N SER A 79 -4.57 -4.38 -7.39
CA SER A 79 -3.24 -4.84 -7.83
C SER A 79 -2.11 -4.23 -6.99
N LEU A 80 -2.18 -2.94 -6.69
CA LEU A 80 -1.17 -2.26 -5.87
C LEU A 80 -1.13 -2.81 -4.45
N MET A 81 -2.30 -3.06 -3.85
CA MET A 81 -2.40 -3.56 -2.48
C MET A 81 -2.02 -5.04 -2.36
N THR A 82 -2.22 -5.86 -3.39
CA THR A 82 -2.08 -7.32 -3.26
C THR A 82 -0.93 -7.91 -4.07
N GLY A 83 -0.37 -7.16 -5.03
CA GLY A 83 0.62 -7.68 -5.97
C GLY A 83 0.03 -8.66 -7.00
N LEU A 84 -1.30 -8.81 -7.08
CA LEU A 84 -2.00 -9.72 -7.96
C LEU A 84 -2.65 -8.96 -9.12
N TYR A 85 -3.02 -9.69 -10.19
CA TYR A 85 -3.96 -9.13 -11.16
C TYR A 85 -5.32 -8.88 -10.48
N PRO A 86 -6.03 -7.80 -10.85
CA PRO A 86 -7.28 -7.41 -10.17
C PRO A 86 -8.33 -8.53 -10.21
N HIS A 87 -8.38 -9.31 -11.27
CA HIS A 87 -9.27 -10.47 -11.42
C HIS A 87 -8.96 -11.59 -10.40
N GLN A 88 -7.68 -11.78 -10.05
CA GLN A 88 -7.27 -12.74 -9.02
C GLN A 88 -7.68 -12.28 -7.62
N ALA A 89 -7.69 -10.96 -7.40
CA ALA A 89 -8.10 -10.35 -6.15
C ALA A 89 -9.63 -10.15 -6.01
N GLY A 90 -10.44 -10.57 -7.01
CA GLY A 90 -11.90 -10.36 -7.01
C GLY A 90 -12.35 -9.00 -7.52
N MET A 91 -11.40 -8.16 -7.96
CA MET A 91 -11.60 -6.74 -8.30
C MET A 91 -11.39 -6.46 -9.80
N GLY A 92 -11.79 -7.39 -10.67
CA GLY A 92 -11.74 -7.19 -12.13
C GLY A 92 -12.64 -6.06 -12.63
N TRP A 93 -13.53 -5.54 -11.77
CA TRP A 93 -14.43 -4.41 -12.02
C TRP A 93 -14.49 -3.48 -10.80
N MET A 94 -15.43 -2.53 -10.83
CA MET A 94 -15.65 -1.55 -9.77
C MET A 94 -16.43 -2.15 -8.59
N THR A 95 -16.38 -1.50 -7.44
CA THR A 95 -17.12 -1.91 -6.21
C THR A 95 -18.64 -1.81 -6.32
N VAL A 96 -19.17 -1.25 -7.39
CA VAL A 96 -20.61 -1.03 -7.58
C VAL A 96 -21.42 -2.30 -7.82
N ALA A 97 -20.78 -3.40 -8.22
CA ALA A 97 -21.49 -4.62 -8.57
C ALA A 97 -20.67 -5.89 -8.29
N ASN A 98 -21.35 -6.91 -7.77
CA ASN A 98 -20.90 -8.29 -7.84
C ASN A 98 -21.55 -8.93 -9.07
N LEU A 99 -20.73 -9.37 -10.02
CA LEU A 99 -21.20 -9.98 -11.27
C LEU A 99 -21.36 -11.51 -11.16
N GLY A 100 -21.35 -12.05 -9.94
CA GLY A 100 -21.61 -13.47 -9.68
C GLY A 100 -20.45 -14.41 -9.98
N THR A 101 -19.25 -13.90 -10.25
CA THR A 101 -18.06 -14.73 -10.48
C THR A 101 -16.91 -14.32 -9.56
N PRO A 102 -15.96 -15.23 -9.24
CA PRO A 102 -14.86 -14.96 -8.35
C PRO A 102 -13.96 -13.78 -8.77
N GLN A 103 -13.89 -13.48 -10.07
CA GLN A 103 -13.07 -12.43 -10.64
C GLN A 103 -13.69 -11.03 -10.49
N TYR A 104 -15.00 -10.97 -10.29
CA TYR A 104 -15.79 -9.74 -10.33
C TYR A 104 -16.71 -9.63 -9.12
N GLN A 105 -16.14 -9.80 -7.92
CA GLN A 105 -16.89 -9.71 -6.66
C GLN A 105 -17.22 -8.28 -6.25
N GLY A 106 -16.48 -7.31 -6.80
CA GLY A 106 -16.61 -5.89 -6.42
C GLY A 106 -15.97 -5.56 -5.07
N GLU A 107 -15.18 -6.47 -4.51
CA GLU A 107 -14.40 -6.30 -3.30
C GLU A 107 -13.23 -7.29 -3.29
N LEU A 108 -12.24 -7.06 -2.41
CA LEU A 108 -11.14 -8.00 -2.23
C LEU A 108 -11.67 -9.35 -1.74
N ASN A 109 -11.20 -10.43 -2.33
CA ASN A 109 -11.52 -11.77 -1.87
C ASN A 109 -10.62 -12.22 -0.71
N ASP A 110 -10.99 -13.32 -0.05
CA ASP A 110 -10.27 -13.86 1.10
C ASP A 110 -8.99 -14.64 0.73
N ARG A 111 -8.69 -14.77 -0.57
CA ARG A 111 -7.52 -15.51 -1.08
C ARG A 111 -6.33 -14.62 -1.37
N CYS A 112 -6.44 -13.32 -1.17
CA CYS A 112 -5.36 -12.37 -1.34
C CYS A 112 -4.98 -11.71 0.00
N MET A 113 -3.71 -11.45 0.16
CA MET A 113 -3.17 -10.64 1.26
C MET A 113 -2.83 -9.24 0.73
N THR A 114 -3.06 -8.23 1.54
CA THR A 114 -2.61 -6.88 1.23
C THR A 114 -1.14 -6.69 1.61
N ILE A 115 -0.51 -5.67 1.04
CA ILE A 115 0.85 -5.25 1.42
C ILE A 115 0.94 -4.97 2.94
N ALA A 116 -0.12 -4.44 3.54
CA ALA A 116 -0.17 -4.18 4.98
C ALA A 116 -0.16 -5.49 5.79
N GLU A 117 -0.98 -6.47 5.40
CA GLU A 117 -0.98 -7.80 6.03
C GLU A 117 0.40 -8.46 5.93
N VAL A 118 1.03 -8.40 4.75
CA VAL A 118 2.38 -8.96 4.54
C VAL A 118 3.43 -8.24 5.39
N LEU A 119 3.47 -6.91 5.38
CA LEU A 119 4.46 -6.15 6.14
C LEU A 119 4.31 -6.32 7.65
N LYS A 120 3.09 -6.53 8.15
CA LYS A 120 2.85 -6.86 9.57
C LYS A 120 3.56 -8.13 10.01
N THR A 121 3.64 -9.16 9.18
CA THR A 121 4.38 -10.40 9.51
C THR A 121 5.86 -10.14 9.72
N ALA A 122 6.39 -9.09 9.09
CA ALA A 122 7.76 -8.63 9.27
C ALA A 122 7.93 -7.60 10.41
N GLY A 123 6.88 -7.32 11.19
CA GLY A 123 6.91 -6.43 12.34
C GLY A 123 6.79 -4.94 12.01
N TYR A 124 6.33 -4.58 10.80
CA TYR A 124 6.03 -3.19 10.48
C TYR A 124 4.75 -2.71 11.15
N ALA A 125 4.72 -1.47 11.56
CA ALA A 125 3.49 -0.73 11.79
C ALA A 125 2.95 -0.24 10.45
N THR A 126 1.64 -0.38 10.21
CA THR A 126 1.02 -0.16 8.91
C THR A 126 -0.08 0.88 9.01
N TYR A 127 0.03 1.94 8.22
CA TYR A 127 -0.88 3.07 8.26
C TYR A 127 -1.40 3.41 6.88
N MET A 128 -2.65 3.86 6.81
CA MET A 128 -3.24 4.32 5.56
C MET A 128 -3.97 5.64 5.79
N SER A 129 -3.73 6.60 4.91
CA SER A 129 -4.49 7.84 4.83
C SER A 129 -4.92 8.08 3.39
N GLY A 130 -6.22 8.30 3.17
CA GLY A 130 -6.81 8.53 1.85
C GLY A 130 -7.89 7.54 1.45
N LYS A 131 -8.15 7.43 0.15
CA LYS A 131 -9.23 6.63 -0.43
C LYS A 131 -8.91 5.12 -0.41
N TRP A 132 -9.86 4.31 0.11
CA TRP A 132 -9.76 2.85 0.10
C TRP A 132 -10.29 2.23 -1.19
N HIS A 133 -11.58 2.28 -1.42
CA HIS A 133 -12.28 1.82 -2.63
C HIS A 133 -12.05 0.35 -3.02
N LEU A 134 -11.96 -0.54 -2.04
CA LEU A 134 -11.75 -1.99 -2.23
C LEU A 134 -12.78 -2.87 -1.50
N THR A 135 -13.90 -2.29 -1.10
CA THR A 135 -15.05 -2.99 -0.54
C THR A 135 -16.35 -2.43 -1.09
N ARG A 136 -17.38 -3.27 -1.19
CA ARG A 136 -18.75 -2.87 -1.51
C ARG A 136 -19.49 -2.36 -0.28
N ASN A 137 -19.10 -2.88 0.88
CA ASN A 137 -19.82 -2.67 2.13
C ASN A 137 -19.34 -1.40 2.81
N TYR A 138 -20.04 -0.34 2.58
CA TYR A 138 -20.00 0.85 3.43
C TYR A 138 -21.42 1.41 3.59
N ASP A 139 -21.73 1.85 4.74
CA ASP A 139 -22.89 2.73 4.97
C ASP A 139 -22.53 3.74 6.07
N GLU A 140 -23.32 4.78 6.15
CA GLU A 140 -23.08 5.84 7.12
C GLU A 140 -23.68 5.52 8.50
N THR A 141 -24.35 4.37 8.66
CA THR A 141 -25.06 3.99 9.88
C THR A 141 -24.19 3.25 10.89
N GLN A 142 -22.91 3.00 10.61
CA GLN A 142 -22.00 2.17 11.40
C GLN A 142 -22.34 0.66 11.40
N ALA A 143 -23.43 0.25 10.77
CA ALA A 143 -23.87 -1.15 10.73
C ALA A 143 -23.22 -1.97 9.61
N ALA A 144 -22.45 -1.33 8.72
CA ALA A 144 -21.78 -2.01 7.62
C ALA A 144 -20.92 -3.16 8.08
N ASP A 145 -20.96 -4.25 7.33
CA ASP A 145 -19.94 -5.30 7.43
C ASP A 145 -18.58 -4.72 7.02
N LYS A 146 -17.62 -4.78 7.91
CA LYS A 146 -16.31 -4.14 7.75
C LYS A 146 -15.19 -5.13 7.39
N HIS A 147 -15.51 -6.40 7.05
CA HIS A 147 -14.50 -7.45 6.83
C HIS A 147 -13.40 -7.04 5.83
N ASN A 148 -13.72 -6.23 4.84
CA ASN A 148 -12.79 -5.69 3.84
C ASN A 148 -12.42 -4.20 4.06
N TRP A 149 -12.64 -3.66 5.24
CA TRP A 149 -12.16 -2.31 5.56
C TRP A 149 -10.66 -2.30 5.88
N PRO A 150 -9.98 -1.16 5.81
CA PRO A 150 -8.52 -1.10 5.96
C PRO A 150 -7.97 -1.77 7.22
N LEU A 151 -8.61 -1.61 8.39
CA LEU A 151 -8.12 -2.22 9.63
C LEU A 151 -8.19 -3.75 9.59
N GLN A 152 -9.22 -4.32 8.95
CA GLN A 152 -9.38 -5.76 8.77
C GLN A 152 -8.47 -6.31 7.68
N ARG A 153 -7.93 -5.41 6.85
CA ARG A 153 -6.98 -5.73 5.77
C ARG A 153 -5.56 -5.28 6.12
N GLY A 154 -5.21 -5.35 7.41
CA GLY A 154 -3.84 -5.28 7.90
C GLY A 154 -3.34 -3.91 8.33
N PHE A 155 -4.10 -2.83 8.17
CA PHE A 155 -3.66 -1.52 8.64
C PHE A 155 -3.93 -1.33 10.13
N ASP A 156 -2.97 -0.78 10.87
CA ASP A 156 -3.11 -0.44 12.30
C ASP A 156 -3.89 0.86 12.50
N ARG A 157 -3.81 1.77 11.54
CA ARG A 157 -4.53 3.04 11.53
C ARG A 157 -5.04 3.36 10.13
N PHE A 158 -6.21 3.97 10.10
CA PHE A 158 -6.83 4.44 8.87
C PHE A 158 -7.50 5.79 9.10
N PHE A 159 -7.33 6.68 8.13
CA PHE A 159 -8.13 7.89 7.96
C PHE A 159 -8.40 8.11 6.49
N GLY A 160 -9.67 8.26 6.10
CA GLY A 160 -9.99 8.49 4.69
C GLY A 160 -11.40 8.04 4.32
N THR A 161 -11.67 7.97 3.02
CA THR A 161 -12.97 7.52 2.50
C THR A 161 -12.96 6.04 2.17
N ILE A 162 -14.01 5.33 2.58
CA ILE A 162 -14.21 3.93 2.20
C ILE A 162 -14.67 3.84 0.73
N PRO A 163 -15.66 4.63 0.26
CA PRO A 163 -16.09 4.63 -1.14
C PRO A 163 -15.11 5.35 -2.07
N GLY A 164 -15.40 5.25 -3.37
CA GLY A 164 -14.49 5.68 -4.41
C GLY A 164 -14.58 7.11 -4.88
N GLY A 165 -15.65 7.80 -4.60
CA GLY A 165 -15.86 9.18 -5.05
C GLY A 165 -16.46 10.05 -3.95
N GLY A 166 -16.48 11.35 -4.16
CA GLY A 166 -17.08 12.27 -3.21
C GLY A 166 -16.54 13.69 -3.34
N SER A 167 -17.11 14.60 -2.57
CA SER A 167 -16.67 15.99 -2.48
C SER A 167 -15.36 16.09 -1.67
N PHE A 168 -14.48 16.98 -2.07
CA PHE A 168 -13.29 17.32 -1.28
C PHE A 168 -13.63 18.10 0.01
N PHE A 169 -14.78 18.73 0.06
CA PHE A 169 -15.21 19.56 1.19
C PHE A 169 -16.20 18.86 2.11
N THR A 170 -16.99 17.93 1.57
CA THR A 170 -18.01 17.16 2.28
C THR A 170 -17.98 15.71 1.82
N PRO A 171 -16.87 14.99 2.05
CA PRO A 171 -16.74 13.60 1.60
C PRO A 171 -17.75 12.71 2.34
N HIS A 172 -18.49 11.89 1.60
CA HIS A 172 -19.30 10.83 2.19
C HIS A 172 -18.44 9.60 2.49
N GLY A 173 -18.86 8.77 3.45
CA GLY A 173 -18.11 7.58 3.85
C GLY A 173 -16.71 7.89 4.40
N LEU A 174 -16.50 9.10 4.93
CA LEU A 174 -15.26 9.44 5.65
C LEU A 174 -15.19 8.63 6.95
N ALA A 175 -14.06 7.99 7.18
CA ALA A 175 -13.87 7.16 8.36
C ALA A 175 -12.52 7.42 9.05
N SER A 176 -12.51 7.24 10.36
CA SER A 176 -11.31 7.15 11.18
C SER A 176 -11.31 5.79 11.87
N GLY A 177 -10.37 4.94 11.49
CA GLY A 177 -10.42 3.52 11.83
C GLY A 177 -11.67 2.86 11.27
N ASN A 178 -12.46 2.23 12.13
CA ASN A 178 -13.75 1.62 11.77
C ASN A 178 -14.98 2.51 12.03
N ASN A 179 -14.76 3.79 12.33
CA ASN A 179 -15.87 4.70 12.65
C ASN A 179 -16.09 5.68 11.50
N ILE A 180 -17.31 5.71 10.95
CA ILE A 180 -17.74 6.77 10.04
C ILE A 180 -17.81 8.07 10.82
N ILE A 181 -17.24 9.11 10.27
CA ILE A 181 -17.21 10.45 10.87
C ILE A 181 -17.72 11.50 9.91
N LYS A 182 -18.20 12.60 10.46
CA LYS A 182 -18.55 13.80 9.68
C LYS A 182 -17.41 14.81 9.75
N PRO A 183 -16.99 15.41 8.63
CA PRO A 183 -15.97 16.43 8.64
C PRO A 183 -16.45 17.68 9.39
N GLN A 184 -15.59 18.25 10.22
CA GLN A 184 -15.83 19.55 10.84
C GLN A 184 -15.46 20.65 9.84
N GLN A 185 -16.31 21.64 9.68
CA GLN A 185 -16.08 22.75 8.74
C GLN A 185 -15.26 23.88 9.40
N PRO A 186 -14.36 24.54 8.66
CA PRO A 186 -14.02 24.30 7.25
C PRO A 186 -13.20 23.01 7.07
N PHE A 187 -13.47 22.25 6.01
CA PHE A 187 -12.82 20.98 5.73
C PHE A 187 -12.31 20.93 4.28
N TYR A 188 -11.08 20.48 4.10
CA TYR A 188 -10.51 20.15 2.79
C TYR A 188 -9.81 18.79 2.87
N TYR A 189 -10.31 17.84 2.08
CA TYR A 189 -9.93 16.42 2.23
C TYR A 189 -8.45 16.17 1.97
N THR A 190 -7.84 16.86 1.00
CA THR A 190 -6.42 16.71 0.67
C THR A 190 -5.52 17.09 1.83
N ASP A 191 -5.82 18.20 2.52
CA ASP A 191 -5.09 18.62 3.72
C ASP A 191 -5.28 17.60 4.84
N ALA A 192 -6.52 17.15 5.07
CA ALA A 192 -6.83 16.17 6.11
C ALA A 192 -6.12 14.82 5.90
N ILE A 193 -5.98 14.36 4.64
CA ILE A 193 -5.18 13.17 4.28
C ILE A 193 -3.72 13.40 4.67
N SER A 194 -3.15 14.54 4.29
CA SER A 194 -1.74 14.87 4.54
C SER A 194 -1.46 14.98 6.04
N ASP A 195 -2.31 15.69 6.77
CA ASP A 195 -2.18 15.87 8.21
C ASP A 195 -2.29 14.55 8.97
N SER A 196 -3.23 13.68 8.56
CA SER A 196 -3.38 12.35 9.14
C SER A 196 -2.15 11.48 8.89
N ALA A 197 -1.60 11.50 7.67
CA ALA A 197 -0.38 10.76 7.33
C ALA A 197 0.80 11.24 8.19
N VAL A 198 1.01 12.55 8.31
CA VAL A 198 2.04 13.14 9.16
C VAL A 198 1.84 12.77 10.63
N SER A 199 0.59 12.80 11.11
CA SER A 199 0.26 12.42 12.49
C SER A 199 0.62 10.95 12.76
N PHE A 200 0.30 10.03 11.85
CA PHE A 200 0.65 8.61 11.98
C PHE A 200 2.17 8.38 12.01
N ILE A 201 2.91 9.09 11.16
CA ILE A 201 4.39 9.02 11.15
C ILE A 201 4.96 9.49 12.49
N ARG A 202 4.48 10.63 13.01
CA ARG A 202 4.93 11.18 14.31
C ARG A 202 4.60 10.24 15.47
N GLU A 203 3.39 9.67 15.47
CA GLU A 203 2.98 8.66 16.47
C GLU A 203 3.89 7.43 16.42
N ASN A 204 4.23 6.95 15.23
CA ASN A 204 5.15 5.81 15.09
C ASN A 204 6.55 6.11 15.60
N GLN A 205 7.08 7.30 15.29
CA GLN A 205 8.39 7.74 15.80
C GLN A 205 8.41 7.76 17.33
N SER A 206 7.35 8.27 17.96
CA SER A 206 7.25 8.33 19.41
C SER A 206 7.20 6.94 20.06
N LYS A 207 6.64 5.95 19.36
CA LYS A 207 6.57 4.55 19.82
C LYS A 207 7.80 3.72 19.45
N LYS A 208 8.78 4.32 18.74
CA LYS A 208 9.95 3.61 18.17
C LYS A 208 9.56 2.36 17.35
N LYS A 209 8.44 2.43 16.67
CA LYS A 209 7.98 1.40 15.72
C LYS A 209 8.34 1.82 14.30
N LYS A 210 8.66 0.84 13.47
CA LYS A 210 8.90 1.01 12.03
C LYS A 210 7.69 0.60 11.22
#